data_443cf9ca7735b316d22e892a9c5f84df
#
_entry.id   443cf9ca7735b316d22e892a9c5f84df
#
_cell.length_a   1.000
_cell.length_b   1.000
_cell.length_c   1.000
_cell.angle_alpha   90.00
_cell.angle_beta   90.00
_cell.angle_gamma   90.00
#
_symmetry.space_group_name_H-M   'P 1'
#
loop_
_entity.id
_entity.type
_entity.pdbx_description
1 polymer ?
#
loop_
_entity_poly.entity_id
_entity_poly.type
_entity_poly.pdbx_seq_one_letter_code
_entity_poly.pdbx_strand_id
1 'polypeptide(L)'
;MKFDLIILADVLEHIRNDKDQIMKLNKNLNQNGHILITVPAYQFLFSSKDSVLKHFRRYNKQEIKEIFKQFNTIKLTYFNFFLFPPIALTLIICKIFKVKFIKTVENSPSYLINKLLFNIFNIEKKMINIFNLPFGLSILGLFKKK
;
A
#
# COMPACT_ATOMS: atom_id res chain seq x y z
N MET A 1 -8.87 -17.03 -19.43
CA MET A 1 -9.26 -15.60 -19.58
C MET A 1 -8.03 -14.75 -19.32
N LYS A 2 -7.80 -13.72 -20.13
CA LYS A 2 -6.65 -12.79 -19.96
C LYS A 2 -7.17 -11.37 -19.77
N PHE A 3 -6.41 -10.53 -19.06
CA PHE A 3 -6.79 -9.18 -18.67
C PHE A 3 -5.71 -8.17 -19.12
N ASP A 4 -6.12 -6.96 -19.42
CA ASP A 4 -5.23 -5.84 -19.72
C ASP A 4 -4.76 -5.14 -18.47
N LEU A 5 -5.55 -5.20 -17.38
CA LEU A 5 -5.23 -4.65 -16.08
C LEU A 5 -5.71 -5.57 -14.96
N ILE A 6 -4.84 -5.85 -14.00
CA ILE A 6 -5.17 -6.50 -12.73
C ILE A 6 -4.89 -5.51 -11.61
N ILE A 7 -5.85 -5.30 -10.71
CA ILE A 7 -5.72 -4.40 -9.56
C ILE A 7 -5.73 -5.22 -8.27
N LEU A 8 -4.70 -5.05 -7.44
CA LEU A 8 -4.55 -5.65 -6.12
C LEU A 8 -4.47 -4.51 -5.08
N ALA A 9 -5.63 -4.00 -4.68
CA ALA A 9 -5.72 -2.93 -3.69
C ALA A 9 -5.78 -3.54 -2.28
N ASP A 10 -4.67 -3.43 -1.54
CA ASP A 10 -4.51 -3.99 -0.19
C ASP A 10 -4.89 -5.49 -0.12
N VAL A 11 -4.31 -6.28 -1.02
CA VAL A 11 -4.55 -7.72 -1.17
C VAL A 11 -3.29 -8.53 -0.89
N LEU A 12 -2.13 -8.05 -1.34
CA LEU A 12 -0.89 -8.83 -1.36
C LEU A 12 -0.40 -9.18 0.05
N GLU A 13 -0.66 -8.33 1.04
CA GLU A 13 -0.34 -8.54 2.46
C GLU A 13 -1.12 -9.69 3.10
N HIS A 14 -2.22 -10.10 2.49
CA HIS A 14 -3.02 -11.25 2.93
C HIS A 14 -2.57 -12.58 2.30
N ILE A 15 -1.58 -12.55 1.43
CA ILE A 15 -1.11 -13.72 0.70
C ILE A 15 0.24 -14.18 1.26
N ARG A 16 0.31 -15.42 1.77
CA ARG A 16 1.57 -15.97 2.30
C ARG A 16 2.65 -16.10 1.23
N ASN A 17 2.29 -16.66 0.07
CA ASN A 17 3.18 -16.88 -1.06
C ASN A 17 2.93 -15.85 -2.15
N ASP A 18 3.24 -14.59 -1.86
CA ASP A 18 3.00 -13.43 -2.72
C ASP A 18 3.73 -13.54 -4.07
N LYS A 19 5.00 -14.00 -4.08
CA LYS A 19 5.78 -14.22 -5.32
C LYS A 19 5.09 -15.22 -6.26
N ASP A 20 4.65 -16.36 -5.74
CA ASP A 20 3.97 -17.39 -6.54
C ASP A 20 2.64 -16.87 -7.08
N GLN A 21 1.92 -16.09 -6.28
CA GLN A 21 0.68 -15.49 -6.72
C GLN A 21 0.90 -14.51 -7.87
N ILE A 22 1.92 -13.65 -7.79
CA ILE A 22 2.26 -12.72 -8.88
C ILE A 22 2.68 -13.48 -10.15
N MET A 23 3.41 -14.59 -10.02
CA MET A 23 3.74 -15.44 -11.17
C MET A 23 2.49 -16.05 -11.83
N LYS A 24 1.50 -16.48 -11.04
CA LYS A 24 0.21 -16.98 -11.56
C LYS A 24 -0.56 -15.88 -12.28
N LEU A 25 -0.65 -14.68 -11.69
CA LEU A 25 -1.33 -13.54 -12.30
C LEU A 25 -0.67 -13.09 -13.59
N ASN A 26 0.66 -13.20 -13.72
CA ASN A 26 1.37 -12.91 -14.96
C ASN A 26 0.87 -13.77 -16.14
N LYS A 27 0.49 -15.03 -15.90
CA LYS A 27 -0.09 -15.92 -16.94
C LYS A 27 -1.46 -15.43 -17.40
N ASN A 28 -2.18 -14.73 -16.54
CA ASN A 28 -3.52 -14.19 -16.82
C ASN A 28 -3.51 -12.78 -17.43
N LEU A 29 -2.34 -12.17 -17.61
CA LEU A 29 -2.20 -10.89 -18.29
C LEU A 29 -2.04 -11.07 -19.80
N ASN A 30 -2.67 -10.18 -20.55
CA ASN A 30 -2.40 -9.96 -21.96
C ASN A 30 -0.96 -9.50 -22.18
N GLN A 31 -0.46 -9.58 -23.40
CA GLN A 31 0.78 -8.93 -23.79
C GLN A 31 0.65 -7.42 -23.56
N ASN A 32 1.66 -6.81 -22.92
CA ASN A 32 1.61 -5.41 -22.46
C ASN A 32 0.58 -5.10 -21.34
N GLY A 33 -0.07 -6.10 -20.77
CA GLY A 33 -0.97 -5.91 -19.62
C GLY A 33 -0.26 -5.39 -18.38
N HIS A 34 -1.02 -4.82 -17.45
CA HIS A 34 -0.51 -4.13 -16.28
C HIS A 34 -1.02 -4.75 -14.98
N ILE A 35 -0.22 -4.65 -13.93
CA ILE A 35 -0.65 -4.89 -12.54
C ILE A 35 -0.49 -3.60 -11.75
N LEU A 36 -1.57 -3.14 -11.14
CA LEU A 36 -1.58 -2.06 -10.17
C LEU A 36 -1.71 -2.66 -8.78
N ILE A 37 -0.84 -2.26 -7.86
CA ILE A 37 -0.91 -2.69 -6.46
C ILE A 37 -0.96 -1.50 -5.52
N THR A 38 -1.65 -1.68 -4.39
CA THR A 38 -1.38 -0.93 -3.15
C THR A 38 -1.12 -1.92 -2.03
N VAL A 39 -0.16 -1.60 -1.15
CA VAL A 39 0.19 -2.42 0.02
C VAL A 39 0.62 -1.52 1.18
N PRO A 40 0.41 -1.94 2.43
CA PRO A 40 0.88 -1.20 3.60
C PRO A 40 2.42 -1.19 3.66
N ALA A 41 2.98 -0.01 3.97
CA ALA A 41 4.42 0.19 4.04
C ALA A 41 5.00 -0.09 5.43
N TYR A 42 6.28 -0.48 5.44
CA TYR A 42 7.17 -0.63 6.59
C TYR A 42 6.77 -1.67 7.63
N GLN A 43 7.49 -2.78 7.66
CA GLN A 43 7.32 -3.85 8.63
C GLN A 43 7.43 -3.38 10.10
N PHE A 44 8.23 -2.34 10.39
CA PHE A 44 8.35 -1.80 11.75
C PHE A 44 7.05 -1.15 12.27
N LEU A 45 6.15 -0.73 11.37
CA LEU A 45 4.81 -0.21 11.70
C LEU A 45 3.76 -1.31 11.87
N PHE A 46 4.13 -2.59 11.70
CA PHE A 46 3.21 -3.70 11.92
C PHE A 46 2.68 -3.67 13.35
N SER A 47 1.37 -3.69 13.48
CA SER A 47 0.65 -3.46 14.74
C SER A 47 -0.43 -4.52 15.00
N SER A 48 -1.09 -4.44 16.15
CA SER A 48 -2.25 -5.28 16.47
C SER A 48 -3.39 -5.14 15.45
N LYS A 49 -3.52 -3.96 14.83
CA LYS A 49 -4.50 -3.73 13.75
C LYS A 49 -4.21 -4.62 12.55
N ASP A 50 -2.95 -4.75 12.14
CA ASP A 50 -2.58 -5.64 11.02
C ASP A 50 -2.92 -7.10 11.34
N SER A 51 -2.68 -7.53 12.59
CA SER A 51 -3.03 -8.88 13.05
C SER A 51 -4.54 -9.13 13.02
N VAL A 52 -5.35 -8.17 13.45
CA VAL A 52 -6.83 -8.24 13.38
C VAL A 52 -7.31 -8.33 11.94
N LEU A 53 -6.69 -7.57 11.03
CA LEU A 53 -6.95 -7.60 9.59
C LEU A 53 -6.37 -8.85 8.91
N LYS A 54 -5.68 -9.73 9.64
CA LYS A 54 -5.03 -10.95 9.11
C LYS A 54 -3.96 -10.66 8.06
N HIS A 55 -3.24 -9.52 8.19
CA HIS A 55 -2.06 -9.26 7.39
C HIS A 55 -0.93 -10.19 7.81
N PHE A 56 -0.20 -10.73 6.85
CA PHE A 56 1.03 -11.49 7.13
C PHE A 56 2.24 -10.57 7.26
N ARG A 57 2.24 -9.44 6.53
CA ARG A 57 3.39 -8.53 6.46
C ARG A 57 3.01 -7.15 5.96
N ARG A 58 3.94 -6.21 6.11
CA ARG A 58 4.01 -4.94 5.41
C ARG A 58 5.27 -4.94 4.54
N TYR A 59 5.35 -4.04 3.58
CA TYR A 59 6.38 -4.07 2.55
C TYR A 59 7.26 -2.82 2.57
N ASN A 60 8.45 -2.95 1.96
CA ASN A 60 9.25 -1.82 1.49
C ASN A 60 9.37 -1.87 -0.04
N LYS A 61 9.85 -0.77 -0.66
CA LYS A 61 9.98 -0.70 -2.12
C LYS A 61 10.93 -1.77 -2.70
N GLN A 62 11.95 -2.16 -1.95
CA GLN A 62 12.92 -3.15 -2.43
C GLN A 62 12.31 -4.55 -2.49
N GLU A 63 11.53 -4.92 -1.49
CA GLU A 63 10.77 -6.19 -1.49
C GLU A 63 9.77 -6.25 -2.64
N ILE A 64 9.05 -5.15 -2.89
CA ILE A 64 8.12 -5.06 -4.03
C ILE A 64 8.87 -5.18 -5.35
N LYS A 65 10.02 -4.52 -5.52
CA LYS A 65 10.84 -4.68 -6.73
C LYS A 65 11.28 -6.14 -6.96
N GLU A 66 11.63 -6.84 -5.89
CA GLU A 66 12.04 -8.25 -5.99
C GLU A 66 10.87 -9.17 -6.38
N ILE A 67 9.66 -8.94 -5.81
CA ILE A 67 8.46 -9.69 -6.15
C ILE A 67 8.09 -9.49 -7.63
N PHE A 68 8.25 -8.27 -8.14
CA PHE A 68 7.88 -7.87 -9.51
C PHE A 68 9.07 -7.81 -10.48
N LYS A 69 10.21 -8.44 -10.20
CA LYS A 69 11.44 -8.35 -11.03
C LYS A 69 11.26 -8.82 -12.48
N GLN A 70 10.27 -9.66 -12.75
CA GLN A 70 9.93 -10.11 -14.09
C GLN A 70 9.03 -9.14 -14.87
N PHE A 71 8.65 -8.01 -14.27
CA PHE A 71 7.86 -6.95 -14.89
C PHE A 71 8.73 -5.70 -15.13
N ASN A 72 8.27 -4.83 -16.02
CA ASN A 72 8.81 -3.48 -16.14
C ASN A 72 8.10 -2.57 -15.12
N THR A 73 8.85 -1.95 -14.24
CA THR A 73 8.31 -0.99 -13.27
C THR A 73 7.99 0.32 -13.97
N ILE A 74 6.71 0.67 -14.09
CA ILE A 74 6.27 1.96 -14.63
C ILE A 74 6.26 3.03 -13.54
N LYS A 75 5.71 2.69 -12.36
CA LYS A 75 5.66 3.58 -11.20
C LYS A 75 5.87 2.75 -9.94
N LEU A 76 6.65 3.29 -9.00
CA LEU A 76 6.77 2.73 -7.64
C LEU A 76 7.01 3.88 -6.66
N THR A 77 5.99 4.23 -5.91
CA THR A 77 6.00 5.39 -5.01
C THR A 77 5.36 5.04 -3.67
N TYR A 78 5.71 5.79 -2.63
CA TYR A 78 4.89 5.81 -1.44
C TYR A 78 3.68 6.72 -1.65
N PHE A 79 2.64 6.54 -0.83
CA PHE A 79 1.50 7.44 -0.71
C PHE A 79 1.00 7.48 0.73
N ASN A 80 0.02 8.36 1.03
CA ASN A 80 -0.31 8.78 2.39
C ASN A 80 0.90 9.46 3.08
N PHE A 81 1.60 10.31 2.33
CA PHE A 81 2.81 10.98 2.73
C PHE A 81 2.57 11.95 3.90
N PHE A 82 1.58 12.84 3.76
CA PHE A 82 1.27 13.82 4.79
C PHE A 82 0.72 13.20 6.09
N LEU A 83 0.05 12.06 5.97
CA LEU A 83 -0.48 11.31 7.11
C LEU A 83 0.57 10.40 7.77
N PHE A 84 1.71 10.17 7.11
CA PHE A 84 2.75 9.28 7.62
C PHE A 84 3.29 9.73 8.98
N PRO A 85 3.76 10.99 9.19
CA PRO A 85 4.36 11.37 10.46
C PRO A 85 3.42 11.18 11.67
N PRO A 86 2.19 11.72 11.68
CA PRO A 86 1.31 11.58 12.83
C PRO A 86 0.86 10.14 13.08
N ILE A 87 0.58 9.37 12.01
CA ILE A 87 0.12 7.99 12.17
C ILE A 87 1.28 7.07 12.57
N ALA A 88 2.46 7.22 11.96
CA ALA A 88 3.64 6.44 12.33
C ALA A 88 4.01 6.68 13.79
N LEU A 89 4.03 7.93 14.25
CA LEU A 89 4.29 8.27 15.65
C LEU A 89 3.26 7.60 16.57
N THR A 90 1.98 7.69 16.26
CA THR A 90 0.91 7.04 17.03
C THR A 90 1.12 5.53 17.13
N LEU A 91 1.41 4.87 16.00
CA LEU A 91 1.63 3.41 15.97
C LEU A 91 2.87 3.01 16.79
N ILE A 92 3.95 3.79 16.71
CA ILE A 92 5.18 3.54 17.50
C ILE A 92 4.90 3.70 19.00
N ILE A 93 4.23 4.78 19.41
CA ILE A 93 3.85 5.01 20.80
C ILE A 93 2.96 3.87 21.30
N CYS A 94 1.93 3.50 20.56
CA CYS A 94 1.06 2.37 20.94
C CYS A 94 1.84 1.06 21.07
N LYS A 95 2.84 0.83 20.24
CA LYS A 95 3.70 -0.36 20.32
C LYS A 95 4.59 -0.34 21.56
N ILE A 96 5.20 0.80 21.89
CA ILE A 96 6.04 0.96 23.09
C ILE A 96 5.22 0.73 24.37
N PHE A 97 4.06 1.36 24.46
CA PHE A 97 3.18 1.25 25.65
C PHE A 97 2.27 0.02 25.62
N LYS A 98 2.42 -0.88 24.65
CA LYS A 98 1.60 -2.10 24.49
C LYS A 98 0.10 -1.82 24.45
N VAL A 99 -0.30 -0.63 24.01
CA VAL A 99 -1.72 -0.26 23.84
C VAL A 99 -2.29 -1.02 22.65
N LYS A 100 -3.26 -1.86 22.88
CA LYS A 100 -3.97 -2.54 21.78
C LYS A 100 -4.93 -1.55 21.13
N PHE A 101 -4.69 -1.23 19.87
CA PHE A 101 -5.60 -0.43 19.06
C PHE A 101 -6.80 -1.30 18.65
N ILE A 102 -7.83 -1.40 19.52
CA ILE A 102 -8.97 -2.29 19.31
C ILE A 102 -10.18 -1.54 18.72
N LYS A 103 -10.18 -0.21 18.72
CA LYS A 103 -11.32 0.55 18.19
C LYS A 103 -11.15 0.74 16.67
N THR A 104 -11.91 -0.03 15.90
CA THR A 104 -12.39 0.42 14.59
C THR A 104 -13.18 1.69 14.85
N VAL A 105 -12.72 2.81 14.31
CA VAL A 105 -13.49 4.06 14.35
C VAL A 105 -14.66 3.87 13.40
N GLU A 106 -15.80 3.44 13.94
CA GLU A 106 -17.06 3.28 13.18
C GLU A 106 -17.69 4.63 12.82
N ASN A 107 -17.19 5.72 13.44
CA ASN A 107 -17.73 7.05 13.21
C ASN A 107 -17.04 7.71 12.01
N SER A 108 -17.82 8.13 11.05
CA SER A 108 -17.34 8.98 9.96
C SER A 108 -16.70 10.25 10.52
N PRO A 109 -15.57 10.70 9.99
CA PRO A 109 -14.96 11.94 10.44
C PRO A 109 -15.91 13.12 10.27
N SER A 110 -15.80 14.14 11.12
CA SER A 110 -16.59 15.35 10.99
C SER A 110 -16.39 15.98 9.60
N TYR A 111 -17.35 16.76 9.13
CA TYR A 111 -17.30 17.43 7.83
C TYR A 111 -15.98 18.21 7.61
N LEU A 112 -15.52 18.93 8.63
CA LEU A 112 -14.26 19.71 8.55
C LEU A 112 -13.05 18.82 8.37
N ILE A 113 -12.95 17.72 9.14
CA ILE A 113 -11.85 16.75 9.03
C ILE A 113 -11.90 16.09 7.65
N ASN A 114 -13.06 15.68 7.18
CA ASN A 114 -13.19 15.06 5.87
C ASN A 114 -12.77 16.01 4.73
N LYS A 115 -13.18 17.29 4.80
CA LYS A 115 -12.76 18.31 3.84
C LYS A 115 -11.25 18.55 3.86
N LEU A 116 -10.64 18.57 5.05
CA LEU A 116 -9.19 18.69 5.19
C LEU A 116 -8.46 17.49 4.54
N LEU A 117 -8.88 16.27 4.88
CA LEU A 117 -8.31 15.05 4.30
C LEU A 117 -8.47 15.01 2.78
N PHE A 118 -9.63 15.38 2.26
CA PHE A 118 -9.86 15.48 0.82
C PHE A 118 -8.87 16.42 0.13
N ASN A 119 -8.61 17.60 0.71
CA ASN A 119 -7.64 18.54 0.17
C ASN A 119 -6.21 17.99 0.22
N ILE A 120 -5.82 17.34 1.32
CA ILE A 120 -4.52 16.69 1.47
C ILE A 120 -4.33 15.63 0.38
N PHE A 121 -5.30 14.74 0.19
CA PHE A 121 -5.22 13.70 -0.84
C PHE A 121 -5.21 14.26 -2.26
N ASN A 122 -5.91 15.36 -2.54
CA ASN A 122 -5.86 16.01 -3.84
C ASN A 122 -4.48 16.61 -4.14
N ILE A 123 -3.82 17.19 -3.15
CA ILE A 123 -2.44 17.67 -3.28
C ILE A 123 -1.51 16.49 -3.54
N GLU A 124 -1.61 15.45 -2.73
CA GLU A 124 -0.77 14.26 -2.84
C GLU A 124 -0.95 13.55 -4.19
N LYS A 125 -2.17 13.43 -4.69
CA LYS A 125 -2.47 12.90 -6.03
C LYS A 125 -1.70 13.64 -7.12
N LYS A 126 -1.65 14.98 -7.06
CA LYS A 126 -0.87 15.78 -8.01
C LYS A 126 0.63 15.51 -7.88
N MET A 127 1.13 15.43 -6.65
CA MET A 127 2.54 15.14 -6.37
C MET A 127 2.96 13.76 -6.90
N ILE A 128 2.15 12.71 -6.67
CA ILE A 128 2.43 11.35 -7.13
C ILE A 128 2.53 11.30 -8.66
N ASN A 129 1.72 12.08 -9.39
CA ASN A 129 1.79 12.13 -10.84
C ASN A 129 3.12 12.68 -11.37
N ILE A 130 3.73 13.63 -10.64
CA ILE A 130 4.95 14.32 -11.06
C ILE A 130 6.21 13.55 -10.62
N PHE A 131 6.25 13.10 -9.38
CA PHE A 131 7.45 12.46 -8.80
C PHE A 131 7.11 11.29 -7.87
N ASN A 132 8.13 10.57 -7.44
CA ASN A 132 7.98 9.47 -6.49
C ASN A 132 8.20 10.01 -5.07
N LEU A 133 7.21 9.85 -4.20
CA LEU A 133 7.31 10.25 -2.80
C LEU A 133 8.34 9.39 -2.06
N PRO A 134 9.16 10.01 -1.17
CA PRO A 134 10.26 9.31 -0.50
C PRO A 134 9.80 8.40 0.64
N PHE A 135 8.65 8.68 1.25
CA PHE A 135 8.03 7.89 2.33
C PHE A 135 6.51 8.07 2.33
N GLY A 136 5.80 7.23 3.08
CA GLY A 136 4.34 7.24 3.22
C GLY A 136 3.86 5.97 3.92
N LEU A 137 2.60 5.92 4.31
CA LEU A 137 2.03 4.76 5.03
C LEU A 137 1.84 3.54 4.14
N SER A 138 1.75 3.75 2.84
CA SER A 138 1.48 2.70 1.86
C SER A 138 2.37 2.87 0.62
N ILE A 139 2.51 1.81 -0.16
CA ILE A 139 3.23 1.78 -1.44
C ILE A 139 2.20 1.59 -2.55
N LEU A 140 2.35 2.38 -3.61
CA LEU A 140 1.66 2.20 -4.89
C LEU A 140 2.67 1.75 -5.93
N GLY A 141 2.36 0.66 -6.62
CA GLY A 141 3.17 0.12 -7.72
C GLY A 141 2.33 -0.12 -8.97
N LEU A 142 2.84 0.33 -10.11
CA LEU A 142 2.31 0.01 -11.44
C LEU A 142 3.40 -0.71 -12.23
N PHE A 143 3.08 -1.90 -12.67
CA PHE A 143 4.00 -2.81 -13.35
C PHE A 143 3.40 -3.26 -14.68
N LYS A 144 4.23 -3.28 -15.72
CA LYS A 144 3.86 -3.75 -17.06
C LYS A 144 4.49 -5.11 -17.32
N LYS A 145 3.74 -6.05 -17.88
CA LYS A 145 4.26 -7.32 -18.36
C LYS A 145 5.35 -7.09 -19.41
N LYS A 146 6.47 -7.82 -19.27
CA LYS A 146 7.54 -7.85 -20.27
C LYS A 146 7.11 -8.60 -21.52
#